data_8272fedb7376bc8458761c6e4118a016
#
_entry.id   8272fedb7376bc8458761c6e4118a016
#
_cell.length_a   1.000
_cell.length_b   1.000
_cell.length_c   1.000
_cell.angle_alpha   90.00
_cell.angle_beta   90.00
_cell.angle_gamma   90.00
#
_symmetry.space_group_name_H-M   'P 1'
#
loop_
_entity.id
_entity.type
_entity.pdbx_description
1 polymer ?
#
loop_
_entity_poly.entity_id
_entity_poly.type
_entity_poly.pdbx_seq_one_letter_code
_entity_poly.pdbx_strand_id
1 'polypeptide(L)'
;KRHIMLIRLANKLSKFCMRTLFCKTHYKSKDNHIVLRTYQQVFIKYNPDIVVLYGDTNSTLAASISAIKMNIPVAHIEAGLRSFNKKMPEEINRIVCDHSSTLLFSPTITGLKNLQNEGFHLDSTPPYSSDNPAVFLSGDIMYDNSLFYRDKAFRLSNIIEKLKLDDKKFV
;
A
#
# COMPACT_ATOMS: atom_id res chain seq x y z
N LYS A 1 13.93 -15.31 4.10
CA LYS A 1 14.84 -14.12 4.27
C LYS A 1 14.16 -12.78 3.96
N ARG A 2 13.03 -12.70 3.20
CA ARG A 2 12.34 -11.45 2.82
C ARG A 2 11.38 -10.93 3.92
N HIS A 3 10.75 -11.80 4.70
CA HIS A 3 9.94 -11.44 5.89
C HIS A 3 10.68 -10.58 6.91
N ILE A 4 11.99 -10.75 6.98
CA ILE A 4 12.86 -10.02 7.91
C ILE A 4 13.02 -8.54 7.51
N MET A 5 12.79 -8.18 6.25
CA MET A 5 13.03 -6.81 5.78
C MET A 5 11.92 -5.84 6.19
N LEU A 6 10.64 -6.24 6.08
CA LEU A 6 9.51 -5.42 6.55
C LEU A 6 9.48 -5.29 8.08
N ILE A 7 9.78 -6.39 8.79
CA ILE A 7 9.93 -6.38 10.25
C ILE A 7 11.16 -5.56 10.67
N ARG A 8 12.27 -5.61 9.92
CA ARG A 8 13.46 -4.77 10.19
C ARG A 8 13.22 -3.32 9.85
N LEU A 9 12.41 -3.00 8.83
CA LEU A 9 12.00 -1.63 8.52
C LEU A 9 11.07 -1.10 9.62
N ALA A 10 10.07 -1.87 10.04
CA ALA A 10 9.20 -1.54 11.17
C ALA A 10 9.99 -1.37 12.47
N ASN A 11 10.97 -2.25 12.75
CA ASN A 11 11.85 -2.15 13.92
C ASN A 11 12.90 -1.03 13.81
N LYS A 12 13.34 -0.65 12.61
CA LYS A 12 14.17 0.55 12.43
C LYS A 12 13.35 1.84 12.59
N LEU A 13 12.11 1.85 12.14
CA LEU A 13 11.18 2.94 12.34
C LEU A 13 10.76 3.08 13.81
N SER A 14 10.67 1.97 14.57
CA SER A 14 10.35 1.98 16.01
C SER A 14 11.50 2.48 16.89
N LYS A 15 12.75 2.43 16.43
CA LYS A 15 13.91 2.97 17.16
C LYS A 15 14.08 4.48 17.04
N PHE A 16 13.49 5.09 16.03
CA PHE A 16 13.25 6.52 15.97
C PHE A 16 11.86 6.75 16.53
N CYS A 17 11.68 7.53 17.57
CA CYS A 17 10.41 7.87 18.22
C CYS A 17 9.40 8.52 17.23
N MET A 18 9.18 7.86 16.08
CA MET A 18 8.29 8.30 15.00
C MET A 18 6.87 7.84 15.31
N ARG A 19 5.95 8.77 15.36
CA ARG A 19 4.52 8.51 15.44
C ARG A 19 4.03 8.07 14.05
N THR A 20 3.93 6.76 13.85
CA THR A 20 3.45 6.18 12.59
C THR A 20 1.96 5.88 12.70
N LEU A 21 1.18 6.40 11.78
CA LEU A 21 -0.24 6.12 11.70
C LEU A 21 -0.52 5.17 10.53
N PHE A 22 -1.07 3.99 10.85
CA PHE A 22 -1.60 3.05 9.88
C PHE A 22 -3.07 3.34 9.62
N CYS A 23 -3.39 3.70 8.39
CA CYS A 23 -4.77 3.96 8.00
C CYS A 23 -5.40 2.70 7.39
N LYS A 24 -6.30 2.06 8.16
CA LYS A 24 -7.04 0.84 7.78
C LYS A 24 -8.56 1.05 7.67
N THR A 25 -9.03 2.28 7.57
CA THR A 25 -10.48 2.51 7.60
C THR A 25 -11.11 2.32 6.23
N HIS A 26 -11.98 1.32 6.12
CA HIS A 26 -12.92 1.16 5.01
C HIS A 26 -14.10 2.11 5.23
N TYR A 27 -13.99 3.34 4.74
CA TYR A 27 -15.10 4.28 4.80
C TYR A 27 -15.93 4.21 3.51
N LYS A 28 -17.18 3.76 3.63
CA LYS A 28 -18.15 3.67 2.53
C LYS A 28 -18.95 4.97 2.38
N SER A 29 -18.30 6.11 2.27
CA SER A 29 -19.03 7.37 1.99
C SER A 29 -19.00 7.69 0.50
N LYS A 30 -20.14 8.13 -0.03
CA LYS A 30 -20.24 8.73 -1.37
C LYS A 30 -19.66 10.15 -1.40
N ASP A 31 -19.42 10.74 -0.24
CA ASP A 31 -18.98 12.15 -0.10
C ASP A 31 -17.48 12.21 0.21
N ASN A 32 -16.67 12.25 -0.83
CA ASN A 32 -15.20 12.28 -0.72
C ASN A 32 -14.67 13.44 0.15
N HIS A 33 -15.34 14.59 0.18
CA HIS A 33 -14.93 15.73 0.99
C HIS A 33 -15.09 15.49 2.50
N ILE A 34 -16.05 14.69 2.93
CA ILE A 34 -16.23 14.31 4.34
C ILE A 34 -15.06 13.44 4.77
N VAL A 35 -14.66 12.51 3.91
CA VAL A 35 -13.56 11.58 4.19
C VAL A 35 -12.23 12.34 4.32
N LEU A 36 -11.93 13.26 3.41
CA LEU A 36 -10.74 14.13 3.49
C LEU A 36 -10.70 14.91 4.81
N ARG A 37 -11.81 15.53 5.19
CA ARG A 37 -11.93 16.31 6.42
C ARG A 37 -11.71 15.48 7.67
N THR A 38 -12.23 14.25 7.65
CA THR A 38 -12.05 13.30 8.77
C THR A 38 -10.58 12.93 8.94
N TYR A 39 -9.85 12.64 7.85
CA TYR A 39 -8.41 12.36 7.95
C TYR A 39 -7.62 13.56 8.42
N GLN A 40 -7.93 14.76 7.96
CA GLN A 40 -7.28 15.98 8.46
C GLN A 40 -7.46 16.13 9.98
N GLN A 41 -8.67 15.91 10.51
CA GLN A 41 -8.92 15.95 11.95
C GLN A 41 -8.13 14.88 12.71
N VAL A 42 -8.03 13.67 12.17
CA VAL A 42 -7.22 12.59 12.75
C VAL A 42 -5.74 12.99 12.76
N PHE A 43 -5.23 13.52 11.66
CA PHE A 43 -3.82 13.94 11.58
C PHE A 43 -3.50 15.12 12.51
N ILE A 44 -4.40 16.09 12.64
CA ILE A 44 -4.26 17.17 13.64
C ILE A 44 -4.21 16.59 15.05
N LYS A 45 -5.12 15.65 15.38
CA LYS A 45 -5.22 15.05 16.71
C LYS A 45 -3.98 14.23 17.09
N TYR A 46 -3.48 13.40 16.16
CA TYR A 46 -2.40 12.45 16.45
C TYR A 46 -1.02 12.96 16.06
N ASN A 47 -0.96 14.01 15.23
CA ASN A 47 0.26 14.63 14.72
C ASN A 47 1.34 13.58 14.32
N PRO A 48 1.05 12.70 13.32
CA PRO A 48 1.96 11.65 12.92
C PRO A 48 3.17 12.22 12.18
N ASP A 49 4.33 11.58 12.34
CA ASP A 49 5.54 11.92 11.59
C ASP A 49 5.53 11.31 10.18
N ILE A 50 4.74 10.23 9.98
CA ILE A 50 4.54 9.57 8.70
C ILE A 50 3.19 8.83 8.68
N VAL A 51 2.53 8.82 7.54
CA VAL A 51 1.29 8.06 7.29
C VAL A 51 1.60 6.88 6.38
N VAL A 52 1.25 5.66 6.81
CA VAL A 52 1.43 4.45 6.01
C VAL A 52 0.08 4.03 5.42
N LEU A 53 0.03 3.92 4.11
CA LEU A 53 -1.15 3.58 3.32
C LEU A 53 -0.97 2.26 2.60
N TYR A 54 -2.06 1.52 2.46
CA TYR A 54 -2.12 0.24 1.76
C TYR A 54 -3.12 0.28 0.61
N GLY A 55 -2.70 -0.25 -0.54
CA GLY A 55 -3.58 -0.52 -1.68
C GLY A 55 -4.16 0.74 -2.30
N ASP A 56 -5.37 0.63 -2.82
CA ASP A 56 -5.91 1.53 -3.83
C ASP A 56 -7.37 1.96 -3.58
N THR A 57 -7.83 1.90 -2.35
CA THR A 57 -9.21 2.29 -2.02
C THR A 57 -9.40 3.81 -2.02
N ASN A 58 -10.65 4.27 -2.09
CA ASN A 58 -10.98 5.69 -1.93
C ASN A 58 -10.49 6.25 -0.58
N SER A 59 -10.47 5.42 0.47
CA SER A 59 -9.92 5.79 1.77
C SER A 59 -8.42 6.02 1.72
N THR A 60 -7.69 5.20 0.96
CA THR A 60 -6.25 5.34 0.72
C THR A 60 -5.96 6.66 0.01
N LEU A 61 -6.70 6.95 -1.07
CA LEU A 61 -6.59 8.23 -1.79
C LEU A 61 -6.86 9.42 -0.88
N ALA A 62 -7.96 9.39 -0.13
CA ALA A 62 -8.35 10.51 0.74
C ALA A 62 -7.31 10.76 1.84
N ALA A 63 -6.75 9.71 2.44
CA ALA A 63 -5.71 9.81 3.44
C ALA A 63 -4.42 10.38 2.84
N SER A 64 -4.02 9.92 1.64
CA SER A 64 -2.84 10.39 0.92
C SER A 64 -2.93 11.91 0.65
N ILE A 65 -4.03 12.36 0.02
CA ILE A 65 -4.24 13.78 -0.27
C ILE A 65 -4.30 14.61 1.01
N SER A 66 -4.92 14.10 2.07
CA SER A 66 -4.97 14.82 3.35
C SER A 66 -3.59 14.96 3.98
N ALA A 67 -2.78 13.92 3.95
CA ALA A 67 -1.43 13.92 4.52
C ALA A 67 -0.49 14.87 3.75
N ILE A 68 -0.43 14.75 2.42
CA ILE A 68 0.47 15.58 1.62
C ILE A 68 0.14 17.07 1.72
N LYS A 69 -1.15 17.45 1.78
CA LYS A 69 -1.57 18.84 1.98
C LYS A 69 -1.26 19.39 3.37
N MET A 70 -0.94 18.53 4.32
CA MET A 70 -0.49 18.90 5.67
C MET A 70 1.02 18.74 5.82
N ASN A 71 1.76 18.52 4.73
CA ASN A 71 3.21 18.26 4.71
C ASN A 71 3.62 17.07 5.58
N ILE A 72 2.75 16.05 5.69
CA ILE A 72 3.04 14.80 6.39
C ILE A 72 3.52 13.79 5.35
N PRO A 73 4.74 13.22 5.51
CA PRO A 73 5.25 12.20 4.62
C PRO A 73 4.31 10.99 4.51
N VAL A 74 4.19 10.44 3.30
CA VAL A 74 3.36 9.27 3.00
C VAL A 74 4.25 8.11 2.57
N ALA A 75 4.00 6.93 3.13
CA ALA A 75 4.55 5.66 2.69
C ALA A 75 3.43 4.82 2.06
N HIS A 76 3.52 4.55 0.75
CA HIS A 76 2.52 3.76 0.02
C HIS A 76 3.02 2.34 -0.20
N ILE A 77 2.26 1.37 0.30
CA ILE A 77 2.49 -0.07 0.12
C ILE A 77 1.57 -0.57 -1.00
N GLU A 78 2.09 -1.39 -1.88
CA GLU A 78 1.53 -1.80 -3.18
C GLU A 78 1.67 -0.73 -4.28
N ALA A 79 2.69 0.11 -4.20
CA ALA A 79 2.98 1.14 -5.18
C ALA A 79 3.36 0.56 -6.56
N GLY A 80 3.06 1.31 -7.62
CA GLY A 80 3.45 0.97 -8.99
C GLY A 80 2.59 -0.07 -9.69
N LEU A 81 1.56 -0.62 -9.05
CA LEU A 81 0.61 -1.50 -9.72
C LEU A 81 -0.27 -0.68 -10.68
N ARG A 82 -0.44 -1.19 -11.91
CA ARG A 82 -1.23 -0.53 -12.97
C ARG A 82 -2.11 -1.52 -13.71
N SER A 83 -3.35 -1.12 -13.94
CA SER A 83 -4.29 -1.80 -14.84
C SER A 83 -4.33 -1.15 -16.23
N PHE A 84 -3.77 0.06 -16.36
CA PHE A 84 -3.82 0.89 -17.56
C PHE A 84 -5.26 1.19 -18.04
N ASN A 85 -6.23 1.10 -17.13
CA ASN A 85 -7.63 1.37 -17.38
C ASN A 85 -8.17 2.42 -16.40
N LYS A 86 -8.11 3.68 -16.78
CA LYS A 86 -8.59 4.81 -15.96
C LYS A 86 -10.12 4.86 -15.77
N LYS A 87 -10.88 3.93 -16.35
CA LYS A 87 -12.30 3.74 -16.02
C LYS A 87 -12.47 3.00 -14.69
N MET A 88 -11.42 2.33 -14.19
CA MET A 88 -11.36 1.76 -12.85
C MET A 88 -11.01 2.85 -11.85
N PRO A 89 -11.85 3.11 -10.83
CA PRO A 89 -11.55 4.11 -9.79
C PRO A 89 -10.23 3.81 -9.05
N GLU A 90 -9.93 2.54 -8.84
CA GLU A 90 -8.72 2.06 -8.18
C GLU A 90 -7.45 2.47 -8.93
N GLU A 91 -7.48 2.50 -10.26
CA GLU A 91 -6.34 2.95 -11.07
C GLU A 91 -6.00 4.42 -10.81
N ILE A 92 -7.03 5.27 -10.73
CA ILE A 92 -6.85 6.67 -10.38
C ILE A 92 -6.28 6.80 -8.96
N ASN A 93 -6.81 6.01 -8.02
CA ASN A 93 -6.35 6.01 -6.64
C ASN A 93 -4.86 5.66 -6.55
N ARG A 94 -4.40 4.59 -7.25
CA ARG A 94 -2.98 4.17 -7.30
C ARG A 94 -2.10 5.29 -7.81
N ILE A 95 -2.43 5.83 -8.99
CA ILE A 95 -1.63 6.88 -9.63
C ILE A 95 -1.47 8.08 -8.69
N VAL A 96 -2.56 8.58 -8.12
CA VAL A 96 -2.52 9.76 -7.25
C VAL A 96 -1.78 9.46 -5.94
N CYS A 97 -2.00 8.29 -5.34
CA CYS A 97 -1.28 7.88 -4.12
C CYS A 97 0.23 7.78 -4.37
N ASP A 98 0.65 7.16 -5.48
CA ASP A 98 2.07 7.05 -5.83
C ASP A 98 2.69 8.43 -5.99
N HIS A 99 2.09 9.31 -6.79
CA HIS A 99 2.61 10.66 -7.05
C HIS A 99 2.54 11.62 -5.86
N SER A 100 1.85 11.27 -4.78
CA SER A 100 1.81 12.05 -3.54
C SER A 100 2.62 11.42 -2.39
N SER A 101 3.32 10.32 -2.67
CA SER A 101 4.05 9.59 -1.63
C SER A 101 5.54 9.93 -1.59
N THR A 102 6.11 9.88 -0.39
CA THR A 102 7.54 10.05 -0.12
C THR A 102 8.29 8.73 -0.21
N LEU A 103 7.64 7.63 0.22
CA LEU A 103 8.21 6.29 0.19
C LEU A 103 7.25 5.35 -0.56
N LEU A 104 7.76 4.68 -1.59
CA LEU A 104 7.01 3.78 -2.46
C LEU A 104 7.52 2.35 -2.31
N PHE A 105 6.66 1.45 -1.88
CA PHE A 105 6.98 0.04 -1.69
C PHE A 105 6.26 -0.77 -2.77
N SER A 106 6.99 -1.08 -3.85
CA SER A 106 6.44 -1.87 -4.96
C SER A 106 6.55 -3.37 -4.69
N PRO A 107 5.48 -4.14 -4.89
CA PRO A 107 5.51 -5.59 -4.66
C PRO A 107 6.26 -6.34 -5.75
N THR A 108 6.38 -5.78 -6.97
CA THR A 108 6.90 -6.49 -8.14
C THR A 108 7.89 -5.66 -8.96
N ILE A 109 8.71 -6.35 -9.73
CA ILE A 109 9.60 -5.70 -10.72
C ILE A 109 8.79 -4.94 -11.77
N THR A 110 7.62 -5.44 -12.16
CA THR A 110 6.71 -4.75 -13.09
C THR A 110 6.24 -3.43 -12.50
N GLY A 111 5.90 -3.41 -11.21
CA GLY A 111 5.55 -2.18 -10.51
C GLY A 111 6.68 -1.15 -10.49
N LEU A 112 7.94 -1.58 -10.28
CA LEU A 112 9.10 -0.69 -10.40
C LEU A 112 9.22 -0.08 -11.80
N LYS A 113 9.05 -0.90 -12.85
CA LYS A 113 9.10 -0.43 -14.24
C LYS A 113 7.99 0.58 -14.54
N ASN A 114 6.78 0.35 -14.02
CA ASN A 114 5.67 1.29 -14.17
C ASN A 114 6.01 2.65 -13.54
N LEU A 115 6.52 2.65 -12.31
CA LEU A 115 6.95 3.88 -11.63
C LEU A 115 8.06 4.58 -12.42
N GLN A 116 9.05 3.85 -12.89
CA GLN A 116 10.13 4.42 -13.71
C GLN A 116 9.60 5.07 -15.00
N ASN A 117 8.64 4.44 -15.68
CA ASN A 117 8.00 4.99 -16.88
C ASN A 117 7.16 6.24 -16.57
N GLU A 118 6.72 6.42 -15.34
CA GLU A 118 6.00 7.60 -14.85
C GLU A 118 6.94 8.70 -14.30
N GLY A 119 8.26 8.51 -14.43
CA GLY A 119 9.27 9.52 -14.08
C GLY A 119 9.86 9.37 -12.67
N PHE A 120 9.57 8.29 -11.96
CA PHE A 120 10.21 8.04 -10.67
C PHE A 120 11.65 7.54 -10.84
N HIS A 121 12.57 8.10 -10.07
CA HIS A 121 13.96 7.64 -10.00
C HIS A 121 14.07 6.47 -9.01
N LEU A 122 14.69 5.36 -9.44
CA LEU A 122 14.84 4.17 -8.58
C LEU A 122 16.07 4.24 -7.68
N ASP A 123 16.96 5.18 -7.95
CA ASP A 123 18.24 5.40 -7.26
C ASP A 123 18.28 6.71 -6.46
N SER A 124 17.12 7.25 -6.11
CA SER A 124 17.00 8.46 -5.30
C SER A 124 17.77 8.33 -3.98
N THR A 125 18.41 9.42 -3.58
CA THR A 125 19.16 9.51 -2.33
C THR A 125 18.52 10.50 -1.36
N PRO A 126 18.68 10.32 -0.04
CA PRO A 126 18.16 11.26 0.95
C PRO A 126 18.69 12.69 0.76
N PRO A 127 17.93 13.71 1.17
CA PRO A 127 16.64 13.62 1.86
C PRO A 127 15.49 13.27 0.94
N TYR A 128 14.58 12.36 1.39
CA TYR A 128 13.41 11.97 0.65
C TYR A 128 12.23 12.91 0.91
N SER A 129 11.48 13.18 -0.15
CA SER A 129 10.27 14.02 -0.13
C SER A 129 9.29 13.54 -1.19
N SER A 130 8.13 14.18 -1.33
CA SER A 130 7.22 13.93 -2.46
C SER A 130 7.82 14.31 -3.82
N ASP A 131 8.78 15.24 -3.84
CA ASP A 131 9.49 15.67 -5.08
C ASP A 131 10.74 14.82 -5.36
N ASN A 132 11.23 14.10 -4.36
CA ASN A 132 12.36 13.16 -4.45
C ASN A 132 12.03 11.88 -3.69
N PRO A 133 11.05 11.10 -4.16
CA PRO A 133 10.58 9.91 -3.43
C PRO A 133 11.59 8.75 -3.53
N ALA A 134 11.60 7.91 -2.50
CA ALA A 134 12.34 6.66 -2.51
C ALA A 134 11.46 5.51 -2.99
N VAL A 135 11.97 4.69 -3.89
CA VAL A 135 11.27 3.52 -4.45
C VAL A 135 11.98 2.24 -4.04
N PHE A 136 11.21 1.29 -3.48
CA PHE A 136 11.73 0.02 -2.97
C PHE A 136 10.97 -1.17 -3.55
N LEU A 137 11.70 -2.23 -3.91
CA LEU A 137 11.11 -3.53 -4.18
C LEU A 137 10.89 -4.25 -2.84
N SER A 138 9.65 -4.28 -2.36
CA SER A 138 9.29 -4.85 -1.05
C SER A 138 8.94 -6.34 -1.10
N GLY A 139 8.52 -6.84 -2.25
CA GLY A 139 7.84 -8.12 -2.38
C GLY A 139 6.34 -8.01 -2.09
N ASP A 140 5.60 -9.07 -2.41
CA ASP A 140 4.14 -9.13 -2.32
C ASP A 140 3.72 -9.90 -1.08
N ILE A 141 3.19 -9.18 -0.09
CA ILE A 141 2.70 -9.76 1.17
C ILE A 141 1.45 -10.65 0.95
N MET A 142 0.63 -10.36 -0.07
CA MET A 142 -0.54 -11.17 -0.40
C MET A 142 -0.12 -12.52 -0.98
N TYR A 143 0.92 -12.53 -1.81
CA TYR A 143 1.52 -13.75 -2.33
C TYR A 143 2.12 -14.60 -1.20
N ASP A 144 2.91 -14.00 -0.32
CA ASP A 144 3.50 -14.66 0.84
C ASP A 144 2.42 -15.26 1.75
N ASN A 145 1.34 -14.53 1.98
CA ASN A 145 0.19 -14.99 2.76
C ASN A 145 -0.53 -16.17 2.08
N SER A 146 -0.70 -16.11 0.76
CA SER A 146 -1.31 -17.20 -0.01
C SER A 146 -0.47 -18.48 0.08
N LEU A 147 0.85 -18.37 -0.03
CA LEU A 147 1.76 -19.50 0.14
C LEU A 147 1.68 -20.11 1.54
N PHE A 148 1.65 -19.26 2.57
CA PHE A 148 1.55 -19.70 3.96
C PHE A 148 0.25 -20.45 4.25
N TYR A 149 -0.88 -19.95 3.74
CA TYR A 149 -2.18 -20.58 3.97
C TYR A 149 -2.46 -21.77 3.05
N ARG A 150 -1.83 -21.87 1.89
CA ARG A 150 -1.95 -22.99 0.98
C ARG A 150 -1.69 -24.31 1.69
N ASP A 151 -0.56 -24.44 2.37
CA ASP A 151 -0.17 -25.66 3.05
C ASP A 151 -1.07 -26.00 4.24
N LYS A 152 -1.61 -24.98 4.91
CA LYS A 152 -2.64 -25.15 5.94
C LYS A 152 -3.97 -25.59 5.36
N ALA A 153 -4.38 -25.02 4.24
CA ALA A 153 -5.62 -25.37 3.57
C ALA A 153 -5.64 -26.85 3.16
N PHE A 154 -4.56 -27.35 2.59
CA PHE A 154 -4.45 -28.77 2.24
C PHE A 154 -4.59 -29.73 3.43
N ARG A 155 -4.19 -29.30 4.64
CA ARG A 155 -4.27 -30.14 5.86
C ARG A 155 -5.58 -30.01 6.61
N LEU A 156 -6.20 -28.85 6.57
CA LEU A 156 -7.32 -28.51 7.47
C LEU A 156 -8.65 -28.31 6.75
N SER A 157 -8.64 -28.10 5.44
CA SER A 157 -9.85 -27.82 4.67
C SER A 157 -10.31 -29.06 3.92
N ASN A 158 -11.58 -29.39 4.05
CA ASN A 158 -12.26 -30.44 3.26
C ASN A 158 -13.19 -29.82 2.22
N ILE A 159 -13.00 -28.56 1.87
CA ILE A 159 -13.91 -27.83 0.98
C ILE A 159 -13.97 -28.45 -0.42
N ILE A 160 -12.85 -28.93 -0.94
CA ILE A 160 -12.77 -29.58 -2.25
C ILE A 160 -13.65 -30.82 -2.30
N GLU A 161 -13.48 -31.69 -1.30
CA GLU A 161 -14.30 -32.93 -1.14
C GLU A 161 -15.78 -32.56 -0.94
N LYS A 162 -16.07 -31.64 -0.01
CA LYS A 162 -17.44 -31.20 0.31
C LYS A 162 -18.17 -30.62 -0.92
N LEU A 163 -17.48 -29.94 -1.79
CA LEU A 163 -18.04 -29.38 -3.03
C LEU A 163 -17.91 -30.32 -4.24
N LYS A 164 -17.34 -31.53 -4.05
CA LYS A 164 -17.13 -32.55 -5.10
C LYS A 164 -16.37 -31.96 -6.31
N LEU A 165 -15.25 -31.30 -6.03
CA LEU A 165 -14.43 -30.64 -7.04
C LEU A 165 -13.19 -31.46 -7.44
N ASP A 166 -12.94 -32.60 -6.82
CA ASP A 166 -11.74 -33.42 -7.00
C ASP A 166 -11.45 -33.78 -8.45
N ASP A 167 -12.51 -34.03 -9.25
CA ASP A 167 -12.39 -34.39 -10.66
C ASP A 167 -12.62 -33.22 -11.62
N LYS A 168 -12.77 -32.01 -11.11
CA LYS A 168 -13.07 -30.84 -11.95
C LYS A 168 -11.83 -29.99 -12.19
N LYS A 169 -11.61 -29.67 -13.47
CA LYS A 169 -10.68 -28.59 -13.84
C LYS A 169 -11.39 -27.25 -13.64
N PHE A 170 -10.89 -26.45 -12.73
CA PHE A 170 -11.37 -25.07 -12.51
C PHE A 170 -10.16 -24.13 -12.44
N VAL A 171 -10.39 -22.90 -12.86
CA VAL A 171 -9.39 -21.82 -12.85
C VAL A 171 -9.87 -20.77 -11.86
#